data_7f8791e568628ab8220dd2faa492f484
#
_entry.id   7f8791e568628ab8220dd2faa492f484
#
_cell.length_a   1.000
_cell.length_b   1.000
_cell.length_c   1.000
_cell.angle_alpha   90.00
_cell.angle_beta   90.00
_cell.angle_gamma   90.00
#
_symmetry.space_group_name_H-M   'P 1'
#
loop_
_entity.id
_entity.type
_entity.pdbx_description
1 polymer ?
#
loop_
_entity_poly.entity_id
_entity_poly.type
_entity_poly.pdbx_seq_one_letter_code
_entity_poly.pdbx_strand_id
1 'polypeptide(L)'
;MFLVNKKFFEATKDKFFYGWVIVGIGSLGIFTSGAGQSHTFSPFIPVISQDLKISSTSITTAYMIATLFAAFLLPKMGKLVDKYGPRKILIYTVLLLGIGCMIFGAASNFLMLAIAFGFLRFFGQGSLMLGSANIITQWFDKKRGFALGLMGLGFAISMGLHPYISDFLISNYGWRMAWVILGLSTWLIMLPSLIFLAIDKPEDVSIKPDGILQNNKESKNNEKIFGLNLEEALK
;
A
#
# COMPACT_ATOMS: atom_id res chain seq x y z
N MET A 1 21.81 -1.99 -1.93
CA MET A 1 20.50 -1.49 -1.49
C MET A 1 20.26 -1.72 0.01
N PHE A 2 20.55 -2.89 0.55
CA PHE A 2 20.47 -3.21 1.99
C PHE A 2 21.40 -2.36 2.89
N LEU A 3 22.53 -1.88 2.35
CA LEU A 3 23.53 -1.10 3.08
C LEU A 3 23.08 0.32 3.50
N VAL A 4 22.18 0.96 2.72
CA VAL A 4 21.73 2.33 2.99
C VAL A 4 20.73 2.35 4.15
N ASN A 5 19.81 1.41 4.18
CA ASN A 5 18.81 1.27 5.24
C ASN A 5 19.48 0.98 6.59
N LYS A 6 20.53 0.12 6.59
CA LYS A 6 21.32 -0.15 7.79
C LYS A 6 22.05 1.09 8.29
N LYS A 7 22.60 1.94 7.41
CA LYS A 7 23.25 3.19 7.83
C LYS A 7 22.27 4.15 8.53
N PHE A 8 21.05 4.29 7.98
CA PHE A 8 20.03 5.13 8.61
C PHE A 8 19.55 4.53 9.94
N PHE A 9 19.36 3.21 10.00
CA PHE A 9 19.05 2.50 11.24
C PHE A 9 20.13 2.72 12.29
N GLU A 10 21.42 2.51 11.98
CA GLU A 10 22.55 2.71 12.90
C GLU A 10 22.63 4.15 13.43
N ALA A 11 22.30 5.15 12.62
CA ALA A 11 22.30 6.55 13.02
C ALA A 11 21.12 6.93 13.96
N THR A 12 20.07 6.10 14.01
CA THR A 12 18.85 6.42 14.74
C THR A 12 18.52 5.44 15.87
N LYS A 13 19.12 4.24 15.90
CA LYS A 13 18.80 3.16 16.85
C LYS A 13 18.87 3.56 18.32
N ASP A 14 19.79 4.47 18.67
CA ASP A 14 19.99 4.92 20.05
C ASP A 14 19.06 6.07 20.46
N LYS A 15 18.31 6.64 19.51
CA LYS A 15 17.42 7.78 19.75
C LYS A 15 15.97 7.37 20.00
N PHE A 16 15.50 6.37 19.26
CA PHE A 16 14.12 5.86 19.36
C PHE A 16 13.98 4.47 18.71
N PHE A 17 12.88 3.79 19.02
CA PHE A 17 12.56 2.50 18.40
C PHE A 17 12.20 2.67 16.92
N TYR A 18 12.98 2.04 16.03
CA TYR A 18 12.84 2.16 14.57
C TYR A 18 11.49 1.71 14.01
N GLY A 19 10.76 0.87 14.74
CA GLY A 19 9.39 0.47 14.39
C GLY A 19 8.47 1.67 14.13
N TRP A 20 8.71 2.83 14.73
CA TRP A 20 7.93 4.04 14.46
C TRP A 20 8.19 4.64 13.07
N VAL A 21 9.40 4.46 12.52
CA VAL A 21 9.69 4.80 11.12
C VAL A 21 8.88 3.89 10.20
N ILE A 22 8.80 2.60 10.54
CA ILE A 22 7.99 1.63 9.78
C ILE A 22 6.49 1.98 9.85
N VAL A 23 5.99 2.45 10.98
CA VAL A 23 4.61 2.98 11.08
C VAL A 23 4.42 4.17 10.15
N GLY A 24 5.39 5.10 10.11
CA GLY A 24 5.36 6.22 9.16
C GLY A 24 5.30 5.75 7.70
N ILE A 25 6.12 4.75 7.33
CA ILE A 25 6.10 4.15 5.98
C ILE A 25 4.76 3.49 5.69
N GLY A 26 4.20 2.72 6.63
CA GLY A 26 2.89 2.10 6.48
C GLY A 26 1.77 3.14 6.34
N SER A 27 1.84 4.25 7.10
CA SER A 27 0.90 5.37 6.98
C SER A 27 0.98 6.06 5.62
N LEU A 28 2.20 6.27 5.10
CA LEU A 28 2.41 6.75 3.73
C LEU A 28 1.88 5.77 2.69
N GLY A 29 2.06 4.46 2.91
CA GLY A 29 1.52 3.42 2.04
C GLY A 29 0.00 3.45 1.96
N ILE A 30 -0.68 3.56 3.10
CA ILE A 30 -2.14 3.71 3.13
C ILE A 30 -2.59 5.05 2.53
N PHE A 31 -1.88 6.14 2.78
CA PHE A 31 -2.16 7.43 2.16
C PHE A 31 -2.08 7.33 0.63
N THR A 32 -0.97 6.82 0.10
CA THR A 32 -0.75 6.70 -1.36
C THR A 32 -1.64 5.63 -2.01
N SER A 33 -2.17 4.67 -1.24
CA SER A 33 -3.20 3.74 -1.73
C SER A 33 -4.49 4.46 -2.16
N GLY A 34 -4.65 5.71 -1.75
CA GLY A 34 -5.73 6.60 -2.13
C GLY A 34 -6.00 6.62 -3.62
N ALA A 35 -4.96 6.56 -4.48
CA ALA A 35 -5.13 6.46 -5.92
C ALA A 35 -6.00 5.26 -6.37
N GLY A 36 -6.08 4.17 -5.58
CA GLY A 36 -6.95 3.02 -5.84
C GLY A 36 -8.29 3.05 -5.09
N GLN A 37 -8.59 4.11 -4.33
CA GLN A 37 -9.75 4.20 -3.45
C GLN A 37 -10.92 4.96 -4.09
N SER A 38 -12.14 4.65 -3.61
CA SER A 38 -13.37 5.27 -4.12
C SER A 38 -13.43 6.78 -3.91
N HIS A 39 -12.90 7.27 -2.79
CA HIS A 39 -12.93 8.71 -2.49
C HIS A 39 -12.07 9.54 -3.46
N THR A 40 -10.98 8.98 -3.99
CA THR A 40 -10.16 9.62 -5.04
C THR A 40 -10.88 9.59 -6.38
N PHE A 41 -11.53 8.47 -6.69
CA PHE A 41 -12.15 8.24 -7.99
C PHE A 41 -13.47 9.00 -8.19
N SER A 42 -14.25 9.21 -7.13
CA SER A 42 -15.60 9.78 -7.22
C SER A 42 -15.68 11.09 -8.02
N PRO A 43 -14.78 12.08 -7.87
CA PRO A 43 -14.79 13.31 -8.66
C PRO A 43 -14.58 13.10 -10.18
N PHE A 44 -13.97 11.99 -10.56
CA PHE A 44 -13.69 11.68 -11.98
C PHE A 44 -14.91 11.14 -12.74
N ILE A 45 -15.90 10.55 -12.04
CA ILE A 45 -17.05 9.90 -12.69
C ILE A 45 -17.77 10.79 -13.70
N PRO A 46 -18.18 12.04 -13.35
CA PRO A 46 -18.90 12.91 -14.29
C PRO A 46 -18.08 13.26 -15.52
N VAL A 47 -16.79 13.59 -15.31
CA VAL A 47 -15.90 14.03 -16.40
C VAL A 47 -15.58 12.90 -17.37
N ILE A 48 -15.32 11.68 -16.84
CA ILE A 48 -15.09 10.49 -17.68
C ILE A 48 -16.35 10.09 -18.43
N SER A 49 -17.52 10.14 -17.75
CA SER A 49 -18.82 9.85 -18.36
C SER A 49 -19.10 10.76 -19.57
N GLN A 50 -18.82 12.04 -19.42
CA GLN A 50 -19.02 13.02 -20.47
C GLN A 50 -18.03 12.85 -21.63
N ASP A 51 -16.75 12.65 -21.33
CA ASP A 51 -15.68 12.57 -22.32
C ASP A 51 -15.74 11.27 -23.14
N LEU A 52 -15.92 10.12 -22.48
CA LEU A 52 -16.01 8.81 -23.14
C LEU A 52 -17.42 8.44 -23.61
N LYS A 53 -18.42 9.26 -23.32
CA LYS A 53 -19.85 9.00 -23.62
C LYS A 53 -20.33 7.66 -23.03
N ILE A 54 -19.89 7.34 -21.82
CA ILE A 54 -20.22 6.11 -21.08
C ILE A 54 -21.08 6.52 -19.87
N SER A 55 -22.17 5.80 -19.61
CA SER A 55 -23.02 6.11 -18.45
C SER A 55 -22.25 5.98 -17.13
N SER A 56 -22.55 6.84 -16.15
CA SER A 56 -21.98 6.74 -14.80
C SER A 56 -22.27 5.37 -14.15
N THR A 57 -23.43 4.80 -14.46
CA THR A 57 -23.80 3.44 -14.02
C THR A 57 -22.83 2.38 -14.58
N SER A 58 -22.50 2.45 -15.86
CA SER A 58 -21.52 1.52 -16.48
C SER A 58 -20.14 1.67 -15.84
N ILE A 59 -19.69 2.91 -15.60
CA ILE A 59 -18.41 3.19 -14.95
C ILE A 59 -18.36 2.59 -13.54
N THR A 60 -19.39 2.83 -12.74
CA THR A 60 -19.46 2.29 -11.36
C THR A 60 -19.63 0.78 -11.34
N THR A 61 -20.30 0.18 -12.32
CA THR A 61 -20.39 -1.28 -12.48
C THR A 61 -19.03 -1.88 -12.81
N ALA A 62 -18.25 -1.28 -13.71
CA ALA A 62 -16.88 -1.71 -14.01
C ALA A 62 -16.00 -1.65 -12.76
N TYR A 63 -16.10 -0.56 -11.98
CA TYR A 63 -15.41 -0.41 -10.71
C TYR A 63 -15.80 -1.49 -9.69
N MET A 64 -17.08 -1.82 -9.58
CA MET A 64 -17.58 -2.89 -8.69
C MET A 64 -17.01 -4.25 -9.09
N ILE A 65 -17.09 -4.62 -10.37
CA ILE A 65 -16.56 -5.88 -10.90
C ILE A 65 -15.06 -5.97 -10.66
N ALA A 66 -14.31 -4.89 -10.94
CA ALA A 66 -12.89 -4.81 -10.69
C ALA A 66 -12.54 -5.01 -9.20
N THR A 67 -13.38 -4.47 -8.29
CA THR A 67 -13.21 -4.65 -6.85
C THR A 67 -13.40 -6.10 -6.42
N LEU A 68 -14.44 -6.76 -6.92
CA LEU A 68 -14.69 -8.18 -6.63
C LEU A 68 -13.53 -9.05 -7.15
N PHE A 69 -13.08 -8.81 -8.38
CA PHE A 69 -11.95 -9.53 -8.96
C PHE A 69 -10.66 -9.31 -8.16
N ALA A 70 -10.38 -8.08 -7.74
CA ALA A 70 -9.25 -7.77 -6.88
C ALA A 70 -9.32 -8.52 -5.54
N ALA A 71 -10.50 -8.62 -4.93
CA ALA A 71 -10.70 -9.34 -3.67
C ALA A 71 -10.36 -10.83 -3.81
N PHE A 72 -10.74 -11.49 -4.91
CA PHE A 72 -10.37 -12.89 -5.18
C PHE A 72 -8.86 -13.11 -5.35
N LEU A 73 -8.14 -12.12 -5.85
CA LEU A 73 -6.69 -12.21 -6.04
C LEU A 73 -5.89 -11.88 -4.78
N LEU A 74 -6.46 -11.16 -3.82
CA LEU A 74 -5.76 -10.65 -2.64
C LEU A 74 -5.12 -11.74 -1.77
N PRO A 75 -5.70 -12.93 -1.55
CA PRO A 75 -5.04 -14.02 -0.84
C PRO A 75 -3.74 -14.48 -1.49
N LYS A 76 -3.63 -14.41 -2.83
CA LYS A 76 -2.37 -14.71 -3.54
C LYS A 76 -1.31 -13.66 -3.23
N MET A 77 -1.71 -12.39 -3.11
CA MET A 77 -0.80 -11.33 -2.71
C MET A 77 -0.28 -11.52 -1.27
N GLY A 78 -1.13 -11.95 -0.33
CA GLY A 78 -0.70 -12.32 1.02
C GLY A 78 0.41 -13.37 0.99
N LYS A 79 0.23 -14.46 0.25
CA LYS A 79 1.26 -15.51 0.08
C LYS A 79 2.57 -14.97 -0.53
N LEU A 80 2.49 -14.00 -1.44
CA LEU A 80 3.69 -13.37 -2.02
C LEU A 80 4.41 -12.49 -0.99
N VAL A 81 3.68 -11.75 -0.16
CA VAL A 81 4.24 -10.96 0.95
C VAL A 81 4.96 -11.87 1.94
N ASP A 82 4.33 -12.99 2.33
CA ASP A 82 4.94 -13.95 3.26
C ASP A 82 6.20 -14.60 2.68
N LYS A 83 6.20 -14.91 1.38
CA LYS A 83 7.32 -15.58 0.70
C LYS A 83 8.51 -14.66 0.42
N TYR A 84 8.26 -13.42 -0.01
CA TYR A 84 9.29 -12.53 -0.54
C TYR A 84 9.59 -11.32 0.36
N GLY A 85 8.85 -11.16 1.44
CA GLY A 85 8.93 -10.02 2.36
C GLY A 85 8.07 -8.83 1.92
N PRO A 86 7.54 -8.07 2.90
CA PRO A 86 6.62 -6.95 2.62
C PRO A 86 7.29 -5.82 1.83
N ARG A 87 8.53 -5.46 2.12
CA ARG A 87 9.24 -4.37 1.44
C ARG A 87 9.34 -4.59 -0.06
N LYS A 88 9.81 -5.77 -0.48
CA LYS A 88 9.99 -6.10 -1.89
C LYS A 88 8.66 -6.06 -2.64
N ILE A 89 7.64 -6.65 -2.05
CA ILE A 89 6.28 -6.67 -2.64
C ILE A 89 5.68 -5.27 -2.69
N LEU A 90 5.87 -4.44 -1.65
CA LEU A 90 5.43 -3.05 -1.66
C LEU A 90 6.07 -2.24 -2.79
N ILE A 91 7.36 -2.41 -3.06
CA ILE A 91 8.04 -1.72 -4.18
C ILE A 91 7.38 -2.08 -5.52
N TYR A 92 7.17 -3.38 -5.80
CA TYR A 92 6.49 -3.81 -7.02
C TYR A 92 5.04 -3.32 -7.09
N THR A 93 4.33 -3.37 -5.97
CA THR A 93 2.94 -2.90 -5.87
C THR A 93 2.84 -1.41 -6.20
N VAL A 94 3.73 -0.59 -5.66
CA VAL A 94 3.77 0.86 -5.92
C VAL A 94 4.10 1.16 -7.38
N LEU A 95 5.08 0.43 -7.96
CA LEU A 95 5.41 0.58 -9.38
C LEU A 95 4.22 0.25 -10.27
N LEU A 96 3.56 -0.88 -10.02
CA LEU A 96 2.40 -1.33 -10.79
C LEU A 96 1.16 -0.44 -10.56
N LEU A 97 0.99 0.12 -9.36
CA LEU A 97 -0.07 1.09 -9.10
C LEU A 97 0.13 2.37 -9.93
N GLY A 98 1.33 2.94 -9.96
CA GLY A 98 1.62 4.12 -10.78
C GLY A 98 1.43 3.87 -12.27
N ILE A 99 1.87 2.70 -12.77
CA ILE A 99 1.58 2.26 -14.15
C ILE A 99 0.06 2.15 -14.36
N GLY A 100 -0.67 1.56 -13.43
CA GLY A 100 -2.14 1.47 -13.47
C GLY A 100 -2.82 2.84 -13.55
N CYS A 101 -2.32 3.84 -12.82
CA CYS A 101 -2.78 5.22 -12.92
C CYS A 101 -2.53 5.80 -14.33
N MET A 102 -1.37 5.55 -14.93
CA MET A 102 -1.06 6.02 -16.28
C MET A 102 -1.95 5.34 -17.34
N ILE A 103 -2.18 4.03 -17.23
CA ILE A 103 -3.10 3.28 -18.08
C ILE A 103 -4.52 3.85 -17.95
N PHE A 104 -4.95 4.18 -16.72
CA PHE A 104 -6.25 4.77 -16.46
C PHE A 104 -6.39 6.14 -17.14
N GLY A 105 -5.38 7.01 -17.02
CA GLY A 105 -5.35 8.32 -17.70
C GLY A 105 -5.33 8.21 -19.23
N ALA A 106 -4.79 7.11 -19.78
CA ALA A 106 -4.77 6.84 -21.22
C ALA A 106 -6.04 6.15 -21.75
N ALA A 107 -7.02 5.83 -20.87
CA ALA A 107 -8.21 5.09 -21.26
C ALA A 107 -9.04 5.87 -22.31
N SER A 108 -9.34 5.21 -23.44
CA SER A 108 -10.11 5.76 -24.56
C SER A 108 -11.46 5.06 -24.76
N ASN A 109 -11.70 3.95 -24.07
CA ASN A 109 -12.93 3.19 -24.16
C ASN A 109 -13.23 2.45 -22.86
N PHE A 110 -14.45 1.89 -22.77
CA PHE A 110 -14.94 1.18 -21.58
C PHE A 110 -14.05 0.00 -21.16
N LEU A 111 -13.57 -0.80 -22.10
CA LEU A 111 -12.77 -1.99 -21.78
C LEU A 111 -11.42 -1.60 -21.15
N MET A 112 -10.76 -0.61 -21.72
CA MET A 112 -9.50 -0.10 -21.19
C MET A 112 -9.69 0.50 -19.80
N LEU A 113 -10.79 1.23 -19.59
CA LEU A 113 -11.17 1.78 -18.28
C LEU A 113 -11.39 0.65 -17.24
N ALA A 114 -12.12 -0.40 -17.62
CA ALA A 114 -12.42 -1.53 -16.74
C ALA A 114 -11.14 -2.31 -16.34
N ILE A 115 -10.22 -2.52 -17.28
CA ILE A 115 -8.92 -3.15 -17.01
C ILE A 115 -8.10 -2.27 -16.06
N ALA A 116 -8.04 -0.97 -16.32
CA ALA A 116 -7.32 -0.03 -15.48
C ALA A 116 -7.89 0.03 -14.05
N PHE A 117 -9.20 -0.06 -13.88
CA PHE A 117 -9.82 -0.23 -12.55
C PHE A 117 -9.32 -1.49 -11.84
N GLY A 118 -9.17 -2.60 -12.56
CA GLY A 118 -8.59 -3.83 -12.00
C GLY A 118 -7.20 -3.58 -11.39
N PHE A 119 -6.33 -2.88 -12.10
CA PHE A 119 -5.01 -2.49 -11.61
C PHE A 119 -5.11 -1.59 -10.36
N LEU A 120 -5.90 -0.53 -10.42
CA LEU A 120 -6.05 0.42 -9.32
C LEU A 120 -6.61 -0.26 -8.06
N ARG A 121 -7.63 -1.11 -8.20
CA ARG A 121 -8.26 -1.80 -7.08
C ARG A 121 -7.35 -2.85 -6.47
N PHE A 122 -6.68 -3.64 -7.29
CA PHE A 122 -5.82 -4.71 -6.82
C PHE A 122 -4.53 -4.17 -6.19
N PHE A 123 -3.81 -3.28 -6.87
CA PHE A 123 -2.54 -2.76 -6.37
C PHE A 123 -2.72 -1.63 -5.34
N GLY A 124 -3.66 -0.71 -5.56
CA GLY A 124 -3.89 0.42 -4.65
C GLY A 124 -4.62 0.00 -3.38
N GLN A 125 -5.90 -0.32 -3.48
CA GLN A 125 -6.70 -0.63 -2.30
C GLN A 125 -6.31 -1.96 -1.66
N GLY A 126 -6.09 -3.01 -2.46
CA GLY A 126 -5.83 -4.35 -1.94
C GLY A 126 -4.39 -4.50 -1.45
N SER A 127 -3.46 -4.57 -2.40
CA SER A 127 -2.08 -5.02 -2.14
C SER A 127 -1.25 -4.02 -1.35
N LEU A 128 -1.37 -2.72 -1.65
CA LEU A 128 -0.60 -1.68 -0.95
C LEU A 128 -1.05 -1.54 0.51
N MET A 129 -2.35 -1.61 0.75
CA MET A 129 -2.91 -1.58 2.11
C MET A 129 -2.49 -2.83 2.92
N LEU A 130 -2.60 -4.02 2.32
CA LEU A 130 -2.20 -5.28 2.95
C LEU A 130 -0.70 -5.30 3.28
N GLY A 131 0.17 -4.92 2.34
CA GLY A 131 1.61 -4.88 2.54
C GLY A 131 2.02 -3.85 3.59
N SER A 132 1.35 -2.67 3.63
CA SER A 132 1.58 -1.62 4.62
C SER A 132 1.20 -2.06 6.04
N ALA A 133 0.12 -2.81 6.19
CA ALA A 133 -0.24 -3.40 7.48
C ALA A 133 0.73 -4.52 7.87
N ASN A 134 1.10 -5.38 6.91
CA ASN A 134 2.00 -6.51 7.17
C ASN A 134 3.38 -6.05 7.65
N ILE A 135 3.99 -5.04 7.01
CA ILE A 135 5.32 -4.57 7.44
C ILE A 135 5.30 -4.04 8.88
N ILE A 136 4.22 -3.38 9.31
CA ILE A 136 4.06 -2.91 10.69
C ILE A 136 3.93 -4.09 11.66
N THR A 137 3.14 -5.10 11.30
CA THR A 137 2.92 -6.26 12.18
C THR A 137 4.17 -7.11 12.40
N GLN A 138 5.19 -6.99 11.54
CA GLN A 138 6.50 -7.62 11.78
C GLN A 138 7.29 -6.93 12.90
N TRP A 139 7.10 -5.61 13.08
CA TRP A 139 7.86 -4.79 14.01
C TRP A 139 7.21 -4.65 15.40
N PHE A 140 5.92 -4.94 15.50
CA PHE A 140 5.15 -4.78 16.73
C PHE A 140 4.41 -6.07 17.08
N ASP A 141 4.52 -6.46 18.34
CA ASP A 141 3.78 -7.56 18.93
C ASP A 141 2.77 -7.02 19.96
N LYS A 142 3.22 -6.56 21.12
CA LYS A 142 2.34 -6.03 22.18
C LYS A 142 1.64 -4.74 21.78
N LYS A 143 2.32 -3.86 21.02
CA LYS A 143 1.79 -2.56 20.57
C LYS A 143 1.18 -2.58 19.15
N ARG A 144 0.96 -3.78 18.58
CA ARG A 144 0.46 -3.95 17.21
C ARG A 144 -0.82 -3.17 16.93
N GLY A 145 -1.82 -3.27 17.80
CA GLY A 145 -3.10 -2.56 17.64
C GLY A 145 -2.94 -1.04 17.62
N PHE A 146 -2.09 -0.50 18.49
CA PHE A 146 -1.79 0.95 18.51
C PHE A 146 -1.04 1.40 17.27
N ALA A 147 -0.04 0.64 16.83
CA ALA A 147 0.73 0.94 15.61
C ALA A 147 -0.15 0.92 14.35
N LEU A 148 -1.05 -0.06 14.22
CA LEU A 148 -2.02 -0.13 13.13
C LEU A 148 -3.06 1.00 13.22
N GLY A 149 -3.47 1.40 14.43
CA GLY A 149 -4.35 2.56 14.65
C GLY A 149 -3.71 3.86 14.15
N LEU A 150 -2.41 4.09 14.43
CA LEU A 150 -1.67 5.24 13.90
C LEU A 150 -1.55 5.19 12.37
N MET A 151 -1.31 4.00 11.80
CA MET A 151 -1.34 3.83 10.34
C MET A 151 -2.68 4.28 9.76
N GLY A 152 -3.78 4.05 10.47
CA GLY A 152 -5.13 4.48 10.08
C GLY A 152 -5.28 6.00 9.89
N LEU A 153 -4.45 6.82 10.55
CA LEU A 153 -4.41 8.27 10.30
C LEU A 153 -4.02 8.59 8.86
N GLY A 154 -3.12 7.80 8.25
CA GLY A 154 -2.79 7.93 6.83
C GLY A 154 -4.03 7.76 5.93
N PHE A 155 -4.94 6.84 6.28
CA PHE A 155 -6.21 6.68 5.56
C PHE A 155 -7.16 7.84 5.76
N ALA A 156 -7.30 8.34 6.98
CA ALA A 156 -8.15 9.50 7.27
C ALA A 156 -7.69 10.75 6.51
N ILE A 157 -6.36 11.00 6.48
CA ILE A 157 -5.78 12.09 5.70
C ILE A 157 -6.01 11.87 4.19
N SER A 158 -5.88 10.63 3.71
CA SER A 158 -6.17 10.28 2.32
C SER A 158 -7.63 10.60 1.94
N MET A 159 -8.58 10.22 2.79
CA MET A 159 -10.01 10.51 2.56
C MET A 159 -10.31 12.01 2.50
N GLY A 160 -9.63 12.83 3.31
CA GLY A 160 -9.81 14.26 3.31
C GLY A 160 -9.14 14.99 2.14
N LEU A 161 -7.92 14.58 1.79
CA LEU A 161 -7.10 15.30 0.82
C LEU A 161 -7.30 14.85 -0.64
N HIS A 162 -7.43 13.56 -0.90
CA HIS A 162 -7.49 13.07 -2.30
C HIS A 162 -8.69 13.60 -3.09
N PRO A 163 -9.92 13.71 -2.55
CA PRO A 163 -11.01 14.30 -3.32
C PRO A 163 -10.69 15.73 -3.76
N TYR A 164 -10.15 16.55 -2.83
CA TYR A 164 -9.76 17.93 -3.11
C TYR A 164 -8.62 18.00 -4.15
N ILE A 165 -7.57 17.16 -3.99
CA ILE A 165 -6.47 17.07 -4.95
C ILE A 165 -7.00 16.64 -6.32
N SER A 166 -7.91 15.67 -6.36
CA SER A 166 -8.50 15.17 -7.61
C SER A 166 -9.26 16.27 -8.34
N ASP A 167 -10.14 16.99 -7.62
CA ASP A 167 -10.90 18.09 -8.19
C ASP A 167 -10.00 19.22 -8.71
N PHE A 168 -8.99 19.61 -7.93
CA PHE A 168 -7.98 20.58 -8.34
C PHE A 168 -7.24 20.16 -9.62
N LEU A 169 -6.80 18.90 -9.69
CA LEU A 169 -6.08 18.37 -10.83
C LEU A 169 -6.98 18.26 -12.07
N ILE A 170 -8.23 17.83 -11.90
CA ILE A 170 -9.21 17.76 -13.00
C ILE A 170 -9.45 19.15 -13.59
N SER A 171 -9.66 20.14 -12.73
CA SER A 171 -9.98 21.50 -13.14
C SER A 171 -8.85 22.21 -13.89
N ASN A 172 -7.58 21.91 -13.50
CA ASN A 172 -6.41 22.60 -14.08
C ASN A 172 -5.75 21.84 -15.23
N TYR A 173 -5.78 20.52 -15.22
CA TYR A 173 -5.01 19.68 -16.16
C TYR A 173 -5.88 18.67 -16.91
N GLY A 174 -7.16 18.58 -16.60
CA GLY A 174 -8.06 17.55 -17.11
C GLY A 174 -7.84 16.18 -16.48
N TRP A 175 -8.86 15.30 -16.57
CA TRP A 175 -8.88 14.03 -15.86
C TRP A 175 -7.76 13.07 -16.27
N ARG A 176 -7.32 13.08 -17.52
CA ARG A 176 -6.26 12.20 -18.02
C ARG A 176 -4.91 12.52 -17.38
N MET A 177 -4.53 13.80 -17.41
CA MET A 177 -3.27 14.24 -16.81
C MET A 177 -3.33 14.16 -15.28
N ALA A 178 -4.49 14.35 -14.66
CA ALA A 178 -4.69 14.18 -13.22
C ALA A 178 -4.27 12.77 -12.77
N TRP A 179 -4.64 11.72 -13.52
CA TRP A 179 -4.24 10.35 -13.22
C TRP A 179 -2.74 10.10 -13.40
N VAL A 180 -2.12 10.71 -14.40
CA VAL A 180 -0.66 10.64 -14.56
C VAL A 180 0.04 11.27 -13.35
N ILE A 181 -0.41 12.45 -12.92
CA ILE A 181 0.15 13.16 -11.76
C ILE A 181 -0.05 12.33 -10.48
N LEU A 182 -1.22 11.74 -10.26
CA LEU A 182 -1.48 10.85 -9.12
C LEU A 182 -0.55 9.62 -9.13
N GLY A 183 -0.31 9.02 -10.29
CA GLY A 183 0.62 7.90 -10.42
C GLY A 183 2.07 8.29 -10.11
N LEU A 184 2.54 9.41 -10.66
CA LEU A 184 3.88 9.94 -10.41
C LEU A 184 4.05 10.34 -8.93
N SER A 185 3.05 10.97 -8.32
CA SER A 185 3.09 11.34 -6.90
C SER A 185 3.19 10.11 -5.99
N THR A 186 2.49 9.01 -6.34
CA THR A 186 2.61 7.73 -5.63
C THR A 186 4.05 7.21 -5.67
N TRP A 187 4.71 7.27 -6.83
CA TRP A 187 6.12 6.87 -6.96
C TRP A 187 7.05 7.80 -6.17
N LEU A 188 6.88 9.10 -6.32
CA LEU A 188 7.73 10.11 -5.67
C LEU A 188 7.68 10.02 -4.14
N ILE A 189 6.52 9.75 -3.58
CA ILE A 189 6.32 9.68 -2.12
C ILE A 189 6.76 8.31 -1.58
N MET A 190 6.31 7.22 -2.21
CA MET A 190 6.43 5.90 -1.60
C MET A 190 7.74 5.18 -1.94
N LEU A 191 8.26 5.28 -3.18
CA LEU A 191 9.47 4.56 -3.57
C LEU A 191 10.71 4.99 -2.75
N PRO A 192 10.98 6.30 -2.54
CA PRO A 192 12.11 6.69 -1.69
C PRO A 192 11.98 6.15 -0.27
N SER A 193 10.78 6.22 0.32
CA SER A 193 10.52 5.71 1.68
C SER A 193 10.79 4.21 1.78
N LEU A 194 10.34 3.41 0.80
CA LEU A 194 10.58 1.98 0.75
C LEU A 194 12.04 1.62 0.47
N ILE A 195 12.67 2.37 -0.43
CA ILE A 195 14.05 2.09 -0.85
C ILE A 195 15.04 2.43 0.26
N PHE A 196 14.89 3.58 0.90
CA PHE A 196 15.90 4.09 1.84
C PHE A 196 15.60 3.81 3.31
N LEU A 197 14.32 3.64 3.69
CA LEU A 197 13.95 3.52 5.09
C LEU A 197 13.32 2.16 5.44
N ALA A 198 12.65 1.46 4.53
CA ALA A 198 11.97 0.22 4.89
C ALA A 198 12.96 -0.92 5.19
N ILE A 199 12.74 -1.60 6.31
CA ILE A 199 13.39 -2.84 6.70
C ILE A 199 12.27 -3.85 6.98
N ASP A 200 12.39 -5.08 6.45
CA ASP A 200 11.31 -6.06 6.52
C ASP A 200 11.00 -6.48 7.96
N LYS A 201 12.02 -6.85 8.70
CA LYS A 201 11.88 -7.42 10.05
C LYS A 201 12.89 -6.80 11.01
N PRO A 202 12.54 -6.66 12.31
CA PRO A 202 13.49 -6.18 13.32
C PRO A 202 14.68 -7.13 13.49
N GLU A 203 14.51 -8.44 13.25
CA GLU A 203 15.61 -9.42 13.31
C GLU A 203 16.70 -9.16 12.28
N ASP A 204 16.39 -8.55 11.15
CA ASP A 204 17.36 -8.17 10.09
C ASP A 204 18.41 -7.15 10.60
N VAL A 205 18.10 -6.49 11.71
CA VAL A 205 18.95 -5.51 12.40
C VAL A 205 19.23 -5.89 13.86
N SER A 206 19.06 -7.17 14.20
CA SER A 206 19.41 -7.77 15.50
C SER A 206 18.64 -7.20 16.71
N ILE A 207 17.38 -6.79 16.49
CA ILE A 207 16.43 -6.40 17.55
C ILE A 207 15.18 -7.28 17.48
N LYS A 208 14.47 -7.40 18.62
CA LYS A 208 13.17 -8.08 18.68
C LYS A 208 12.03 -7.06 18.42
N PRO A 209 10.82 -7.54 18.09
CA PRO A 209 9.63 -6.69 18.05
C PRO A 209 9.47 -5.87 19.35
N ASP A 210 8.77 -4.73 19.24
CA ASP A 210 8.58 -3.75 20.32
C ASP A 210 9.89 -3.12 20.85
N GLY A 211 11.05 -3.31 20.21
CA GLY A 211 12.32 -2.72 20.59
C GLY A 211 13.06 -3.44 21.72
N ILE A 212 12.70 -4.66 22.04
CA ILE A 212 13.39 -5.47 23.05
C ILE A 212 14.76 -5.89 22.51
N LEU A 213 15.84 -5.58 23.22
CA LEU A 213 17.18 -6.01 22.84
C LEU A 213 17.30 -7.53 22.93
N GLN A 214 17.92 -8.14 21.91
CA GLN A 214 18.18 -9.58 21.89
C GLN A 214 19.31 -9.89 22.87
N ASN A 215 18.98 -10.42 24.06
CA ASN A 215 20.00 -10.98 24.95
C ASN A 215 20.51 -12.29 24.35
N ASN A 216 21.81 -12.38 24.08
CA ASN A 216 22.49 -13.53 23.47
C ASN A 216 22.36 -14.88 24.23
N LYS A 217 21.64 -14.92 25.36
CA LYS A 217 21.45 -16.12 26.19
C LYS A 217 20.19 -16.92 25.91
N GLU A 218 19.21 -16.38 25.15
CA GLU A 218 17.93 -17.07 24.91
C GLU A 218 17.78 -17.72 23.53
N SER A 219 18.84 -17.81 22.76
CA SER A 219 18.87 -18.35 21.38
C SER A 219 18.60 -19.85 21.25
N LYS A 220 18.18 -20.56 22.30
CA LYS A 220 18.00 -22.04 22.27
C LYS A 220 16.57 -22.56 22.42
N ASN A 221 15.58 -21.69 22.64
CA ASN A 221 14.17 -22.12 22.58
C ASN A 221 13.51 -21.52 21.33
N ASN A 222 13.65 -22.20 20.21
CA ASN A 222 12.79 -22.03 19.05
C ASN A 222 11.37 -22.43 19.45
N GLU A 223 10.57 -21.49 19.95
CA GLU A 223 9.13 -21.63 19.86
C GLU A 223 8.76 -21.65 18.38
N LYS A 224 8.47 -22.84 17.89
CA LYS A 224 7.83 -23.03 16.58
C LYS A 224 6.54 -22.20 16.60
N ILE A 225 6.50 -21.11 15.87
CA ILE A 225 5.27 -20.41 15.57
C ILE A 225 4.43 -21.41 14.76
N PHE A 226 3.46 -22.02 15.39
CA PHE A 226 2.46 -22.87 14.73
C PHE A 226 1.57 -21.94 13.89
N GLY A 227 1.93 -21.75 12.64
CA GLY A 227 1.00 -21.27 11.63
C GLY A 227 0.06 -22.41 11.27
N LEU A 228 -1.23 -22.25 11.48
CA LEU A 228 -2.25 -23.18 10.98
C LEU A 228 -2.19 -23.21 9.46
N ASN A 229 -2.11 -24.40 8.86
CA ASN A 229 -2.32 -24.57 7.43
C ASN A 229 -3.77 -24.23 7.09
N LEU A 230 -4.01 -23.75 5.86
CA LEU A 230 -5.34 -23.36 5.40
C LEU A 230 -6.40 -24.46 5.61
N GLU A 231 -5.99 -25.73 5.46
CA GLU A 231 -6.85 -26.91 5.71
C GLU A 231 -7.18 -27.12 7.17
N GLU A 232 -6.31 -26.72 8.10
CA GLU A 232 -6.54 -26.80 9.54
C GLU A 232 -7.37 -25.63 10.05
N ALA A 233 -7.31 -24.48 9.38
CA ALA A 233 -8.09 -23.29 9.72
C ALA A 233 -9.54 -23.34 9.21
N LEU A 234 -9.85 -24.26 8.28
CA LEU A 234 -11.18 -24.45 7.70
C LEU A 234 -11.97 -25.62 8.32
N LYS A 235 -11.39 -26.34 9.28
CA LYS A 235 -12.06 -27.32 10.14
C LYS A 235 -12.58 -26.69 11.41
#